data_ea095da760ea6c406473ef261c7bd55b
#
_entry.id   ea095da760ea6c406473ef261c7bd55b
#
_cell.length_a   1.000
_cell.length_b   1.000
_cell.length_c   1.000
_cell.angle_alpha   90.00
_cell.angle_beta   90.00
_cell.angle_gamma   90.00
#
_symmetry.space_group_name_H-M   'P 1'
#
loop_
_entity.id
_entity.type
_entity.pdbx_description
1 polymer ?
#
loop_
_entity_poly.entity_id
_entity_poly.type
_entity_poly.pdbx_seq_one_letter_code
_entity_poly.pdbx_strand_id
1 'polypeptide(L)'
;MTEQAEELTASYYRCRRDERFLDTFYDGFLSKSPTIAQMFAKTDFKFQKLVLRQSLLEMLCFDRGMSGTREEIERLGLHHKELGVTPEMYALWLDSLCEAIKKHDPCHTPALEQRWREAMLKSIEEMIAVGASQVADRD
;
A
#
# COMPACT_ATOMS: atom_id res chain seq x y z
N MET A 1 -3.01 -3.00 21.57
CA MET A 1 -3.74 -3.33 20.33
C MET A 1 -4.37 -2.10 19.73
N THR A 2 -5.37 -1.53 20.38
CA THR A 2 -5.99 -0.29 19.92
C THR A 2 -4.99 0.84 19.83
N GLU A 3 -4.05 0.89 20.76
CA GLU A 3 -3.01 1.90 20.83
C GLU A 3 -2.12 1.91 19.58
N GLN A 4 -1.71 0.73 19.12
CA GLN A 4 -0.90 0.59 17.91
C GLN A 4 -1.69 0.99 16.65
N ALA A 5 -2.95 0.60 16.59
CA ALA A 5 -3.82 0.94 15.48
C ALA A 5 -4.08 2.45 15.42
N GLU A 6 -4.28 3.07 16.57
CA GLU A 6 -4.48 4.52 16.66
C GLU A 6 -3.22 5.28 16.25
N GLU A 7 -2.05 4.75 16.59
CA GLU A 7 -0.77 5.33 16.24
C GLU A 7 -0.55 5.33 14.72
N LEU A 8 -0.90 4.24 14.04
CA LEU A 8 -0.82 4.15 12.58
C LEU A 8 -1.81 5.10 11.91
N THR A 9 -3.03 5.15 12.42
CA THR A 9 -4.05 6.06 11.90
C THR A 9 -3.60 7.52 12.04
N ALA A 10 -3.03 7.88 13.19
CA ALA A 10 -2.51 9.21 13.42
C ALA A 10 -1.37 9.55 12.45
N SER A 11 -0.47 8.58 12.23
CA SER A 11 0.63 8.73 11.26
C SER A 11 0.09 8.96 9.85
N TYR A 12 -0.90 8.18 9.45
CA TYR A 12 -1.53 8.34 8.13
C TYR A 12 -2.10 9.75 7.95
N TYR A 13 -2.80 10.27 8.97
CA TYR A 13 -3.36 11.61 8.88
C TYR A 13 -2.30 12.69 8.89
N ARG A 14 -1.19 12.51 9.61
CA ARG A 14 -0.07 13.46 9.55
C ARG A 14 0.54 13.51 8.16
N CYS A 15 0.75 12.35 7.53
CA CYS A 15 1.26 12.28 6.16
C CYS A 15 0.28 12.93 5.18
N ARG A 16 -1.00 12.67 5.35
CA ARG A 16 -2.06 13.14 4.46
C ARG A 16 -2.20 14.68 4.48
N ARG A 17 -1.80 15.32 5.55
CA ARG A 17 -1.82 16.79 5.63
C ARG A 17 -0.85 17.44 4.65
N ASP A 18 0.21 16.74 4.28
CA ASP A 18 1.19 17.24 3.32
C ASP A 18 0.77 16.79 1.93
N GLU A 19 0.43 17.74 1.08
CA GLU A 19 -0.01 17.47 -0.30
C GLU A 19 1.05 16.73 -1.12
N ARG A 20 2.32 16.81 -0.70
CA ARG A 20 3.43 16.18 -1.41
C ARG A 20 3.64 14.71 -1.02
N PHE A 21 2.96 14.22 -0.01
CA PHE A 21 3.17 12.86 0.48
C PHE A 21 3.03 11.81 -0.63
N LEU A 22 1.93 11.88 -1.37
CA LEU A 22 1.69 10.93 -2.45
C LEU A 22 2.59 11.17 -3.66
N ASP A 23 2.98 12.42 -3.91
CA ASP A 23 3.96 12.73 -4.94
C ASP A 23 5.31 12.09 -4.62
N THR A 24 5.76 12.21 -3.38
CA THR A 24 7.00 11.58 -2.91
C THR A 24 6.92 10.06 -3.07
N PHE A 25 5.78 9.48 -2.71
CA PHE A 25 5.58 8.04 -2.87
C PHE A 25 5.75 7.61 -4.33
N TYR A 26 5.03 8.24 -5.25
CA TYR A 26 5.09 7.84 -6.66
C TYR A 26 6.44 8.15 -7.31
N ASP A 27 7.06 9.27 -6.96
CA ASP A 27 8.41 9.57 -7.45
C ASP A 27 9.39 8.46 -7.06
N GLY A 28 9.32 8.02 -5.81
CA GLY A 28 10.17 6.94 -5.34
C GLY A 28 9.84 5.59 -5.98
N PHE A 29 8.55 5.26 -6.03
CA PHE A 29 8.08 3.97 -6.54
C PHE A 29 8.42 3.81 -8.03
N LEU A 30 8.13 4.83 -8.83
CA LEU A 30 8.37 4.78 -10.27
C LEU A 30 9.86 4.76 -10.61
N SER A 31 10.71 5.28 -9.72
CA SER A 31 12.15 5.32 -9.94
C SER A 31 12.84 3.98 -9.64
N LYS A 32 12.15 3.07 -8.95
CA LYS A 32 12.76 1.81 -8.50
C LYS A 32 12.82 0.72 -9.57
N SER A 33 11.99 0.82 -10.62
CA SER A 33 11.92 -0.22 -11.65
C SER A 33 11.39 0.35 -12.96
N PRO A 34 12.09 0.10 -14.09
CA PRO A 34 11.56 0.49 -15.41
C PRO A 34 10.22 -0.17 -15.71
N THR A 35 10.02 -1.40 -15.26
CA THR A 35 8.76 -2.13 -15.46
C THR A 35 7.61 -1.42 -14.75
N ILE A 36 7.82 -0.99 -13.51
CA ILE A 36 6.82 -0.24 -12.76
C ILE A 36 6.52 1.08 -13.47
N ALA A 37 7.55 1.82 -13.87
CA ALA A 37 7.36 3.08 -14.59
C ALA A 37 6.53 2.88 -15.86
N GLN A 38 6.78 1.80 -16.59
CA GLN A 38 6.04 1.47 -17.80
C GLN A 38 4.56 1.17 -17.50
N MET A 39 4.29 0.49 -16.41
CA MET A 39 2.91 0.18 -16.01
C MET A 39 2.09 1.44 -15.73
N PHE A 40 2.73 2.51 -15.32
CA PHE A 40 2.08 3.79 -15.02
C PHE A 40 2.24 4.84 -16.13
N ALA A 41 2.78 4.46 -17.29
CA ALA A 41 3.11 5.41 -18.36
C ALA A 41 1.92 6.24 -18.84
N LYS A 42 0.71 5.69 -18.80
CA LYS A 42 -0.52 6.37 -19.25
C LYS A 42 -1.48 6.68 -18.10
N THR A 43 -1.00 6.65 -16.88
CA THR A 43 -1.85 6.81 -15.69
C THR A 43 -2.17 8.28 -15.45
N ASP A 44 -3.44 8.55 -15.15
CA ASP A 44 -3.88 9.84 -14.61
C ASP A 44 -3.55 9.86 -13.12
N PHE A 45 -2.45 10.49 -12.75
CA PHE A 45 -1.99 10.49 -11.35
C PHE A 45 -2.90 11.26 -10.41
N LYS A 46 -3.65 12.21 -10.92
CA LYS A 46 -4.62 12.91 -10.07
C LYS A 46 -5.67 11.95 -9.53
N PHE A 47 -6.17 11.09 -10.39
CA PHE A 47 -7.11 10.03 -10.00
C PHE A 47 -6.41 8.92 -9.22
N GLN A 48 -5.22 8.51 -9.65
CA GLN A 48 -4.47 7.43 -9.02
C GLN A 48 -4.14 7.74 -7.55
N LYS A 49 -3.83 8.99 -7.23
CA LYS A 49 -3.58 9.39 -5.86
C LYS A 49 -4.81 9.23 -4.97
N LEU A 50 -5.99 9.50 -5.50
CA LEU A 50 -7.24 9.28 -4.77
C LEU A 50 -7.46 7.80 -4.51
N VAL A 51 -7.19 6.96 -5.50
CA VAL A 51 -7.28 5.50 -5.37
C VAL A 51 -6.33 4.99 -4.30
N LEU A 52 -5.07 5.44 -4.33
CA LEU A 52 -4.09 5.03 -3.33
C LEU A 52 -4.49 5.46 -1.93
N ARG A 53 -4.98 6.66 -1.79
CA ARG A 53 -5.44 7.17 -0.50
C ARG A 53 -6.52 6.28 0.09
N GLN A 54 -7.49 5.88 -0.73
CA GLN A 54 -8.56 4.98 -0.32
C GLN A 54 -8.02 3.59 0.02
N SER A 55 -7.10 3.07 -0.80
CA SER A 55 -6.50 1.76 -0.58
C SER A 55 -5.71 1.71 0.74
N LEU A 56 -4.96 2.76 1.05
CA LEU A 56 -4.21 2.82 2.32
C LEU A 56 -5.16 2.75 3.51
N LEU A 57 -6.28 3.45 3.43
CA LEU A 57 -7.28 3.41 4.50
C LEU A 57 -7.86 2.01 4.65
N GLU A 58 -8.20 1.35 3.54
CA GLU A 58 -8.71 -0.01 3.55
C GLU A 58 -7.71 -1.00 4.15
N MET A 59 -6.42 -0.84 3.83
CA MET A 59 -5.37 -1.70 4.36
C MET A 59 -5.21 -1.50 5.88
N LEU A 60 -5.31 -0.27 6.36
CA LEU A 60 -5.29 0.00 7.79
C LEU A 60 -6.49 -0.61 8.49
N CYS A 61 -7.67 -0.53 7.88
CA CYS A 61 -8.88 -1.15 8.41
C CYS A 61 -8.78 -2.66 8.42
N PHE A 62 -8.20 -3.27 7.40
CA PHE A 62 -7.97 -4.70 7.34
C PHE A 62 -7.03 -5.16 8.46
N ASP A 63 -5.98 -4.40 8.71
CA ASP A 63 -5.05 -4.69 9.81
C ASP A 63 -5.76 -4.71 11.16
N ARG A 64 -6.77 -3.85 11.33
CA ARG A 64 -7.57 -3.78 12.55
C ARG A 64 -8.65 -4.85 12.64
N GLY A 65 -8.79 -5.68 11.62
CA GLY A 65 -9.78 -6.75 11.59
C GLY A 65 -11.21 -6.29 11.37
N MET A 66 -11.41 -5.15 10.72
CA MET A 66 -12.76 -4.62 10.49
C MET A 66 -13.52 -5.45 9.47
N SER A 67 -14.81 -5.69 9.74
CA SER A 67 -15.68 -6.48 8.86
C SER A 67 -15.76 -5.90 7.46
N GLY A 68 -15.79 -6.77 6.46
CA GLY A 68 -15.95 -6.39 5.06
C GLY A 68 -14.65 -5.97 4.37
N THR A 69 -13.58 -5.78 5.12
CA THR A 69 -12.32 -5.31 4.52
C THR A 69 -11.57 -6.41 3.78
N ARG A 70 -11.69 -7.67 4.20
CA ARG A 70 -11.02 -8.78 3.53
C ARG A 70 -11.45 -8.90 2.07
N GLU A 71 -12.74 -8.77 1.80
CA GLU A 71 -13.27 -8.84 0.45
C GLU A 71 -12.69 -7.74 -0.45
N GLU A 72 -12.53 -6.55 0.09
CA GLU A 72 -11.93 -5.43 -0.65
C GLU A 72 -10.46 -5.68 -0.95
N ILE A 73 -9.71 -6.20 0.03
CA ILE A 73 -8.29 -6.52 -0.15
C ILE A 73 -8.14 -7.65 -1.17
N GLU A 74 -9.00 -8.66 -1.13
CA GLU A 74 -8.98 -9.76 -2.11
C GLU A 74 -9.29 -9.28 -3.51
N ARG A 75 -10.27 -8.39 -3.66
CA ARG A 75 -10.61 -7.79 -4.96
C ARG A 75 -9.42 -7.03 -5.52
N LEU A 76 -8.77 -6.23 -4.68
CA LEU A 76 -7.57 -5.47 -5.06
C LEU A 76 -6.45 -6.42 -5.49
N GLY A 77 -6.27 -7.52 -4.75
CA GLY A 77 -5.25 -8.53 -5.09
C GLY A 77 -5.48 -9.18 -6.44
N LEU A 78 -6.74 -9.53 -6.75
CA LEU A 78 -7.09 -10.11 -8.05
C LEU A 78 -6.85 -9.11 -9.18
N HIS A 79 -7.21 -7.87 -8.98
CA HIS A 79 -6.98 -6.82 -9.96
C HIS A 79 -5.48 -6.62 -10.23
N HIS A 80 -4.68 -6.61 -9.18
CA HIS A 80 -3.22 -6.49 -9.32
C HIS A 80 -2.63 -7.70 -10.05
N LYS A 81 -3.17 -8.88 -9.81
CA LYS A 81 -2.73 -10.10 -10.52
C LYS A 81 -3.00 -9.96 -12.03
N GLU A 82 -4.16 -9.47 -12.40
CA GLU A 82 -4.51 -9.24 -13.79
C GLU A 82 -3.58 -8.22 -14.46
N LEU A 83 -3.12 -7.22 -13.70
CA LEU A 83 -2.19 -6.21 -14.19
C LEU A 83 -0.75 -6.70 -14.27
N GLY A 84 -0.45 -7.89 -13.75
CA GLY A 84 0.90 -8.44 -13.77
C GLY A 84 1.77 -8.00 -12.61
N VAL A 85 1.18 -7.55 -11.51
CA VAL A 85 1.93 -7.15 -10.31
C VAL A 85 2.56 -8.39 -9.66
N THR A 86 3.86 -8.34 -9.43
CA THR A 86 4.65 -9.44 -8.85
C THR A 86 4.90 -9.19 -7.35
N PRO A 87 5.27 -10.25 -6.59
CA PRO A 87 5.66 -10.06 -5.19
C PRO A 87 6.78 -9.03 -5.01
N GLU A 88 7.75 -8.99 -5.91
CA GLU A 88 8.84 -7.99 -5.87
C GLU A 88 8.30 -6.56 -5.98
N MET A 89 7.29 -6.36 -6.80
CA MET A 89 6.67 -5.04 -6.95
C MET A 89 5.98 -4.59 -5.66
N TYR A 90 5.33 -5.52 -4.95
CA TYR A 90 4.75 -5.22 -3.64
C TYR A 90 5.82 -4.80 -2.63
N ALA A 91 6.99 -5.47 -2.65
CA ALA A 91 8.09 -5.11 -1.76
C ALA A 91 8.61 -3.70 -2.06
N LEU A 92 8.77 -3.37 -3.33
CA LEU A 92 9.20 -2.03 -3.74
C LEU A 92 8.16 -0.96 -3.38
N TRP A 93 6.88 -1.31 -3.50
CA TRP A 93 5.78 -0.44 -3.09
C TRP A 93 5.87 -0.12 -1.60
N LEU A 94 6.08 -1.14 -0.77
CA LEU A 94 6.17 -0.98 0.68
C LEU A 94 7.38 -0.12 1.07
N ASP A 95 8.52 -0.36 0.44
CA ASP A 95 9.72 0.46 0.68
C ASP A 95 9.46 1.92 0.32
N SER A 96 8.78 2.16 -0.80
CA SER A 96 8.46 3.51 -1.25
C SER A 96 7.51 4.21 -0.30
N LEU A 97 6.52 3.47 0.22
CA LEU A 97 5.60 4.01 1.21
C LEU A 97 6.33 4.41 2.48
N CYS A 98 7.20 3.55 2.99
CA CYS A 98 7.96 3.82 4.22
C CYS A 98 8.90 5.02 4.04
N GLU A 99 9.52 5.15 2.87
CA GLU A 99 10.37 6.31 2.55
C GLU A 99 9.55 7.60 2.56
N ALA A 100 8.36 7.58 1.99
CA ALA A 100 7.48 8.75 1.97
C ALA A 100 7.00 9.11 3.39
N ILE A 101 6.67 8.11 4.19
CA ILE A 101 6.26 8.32 5.58
C ILE A 101 7.40 8.95 6.37
N LYS A 102 8.62 8.43 6.19
CA LYS A 102 9.79 8.97 6.88
C LYS A 102 10.00 10.45 6.55
N LYS A 103 9.76 10.82 5.31
CA LYS A 103 9.95 12.20 4.86
C LYS A 103 8.83 13.14 5.35
N HIS A 104 7.59 12.66 5.41
CA HIS A 104 6.42 13.52 5.62
C HIS A 104 5.77 13.39 7.00
N ASP A 105 6.09 12.37 7.78
CA ASP A 105 5.59 12.25 9.14
C ASP A 105 6.63 12.79 10.12
N PRO A 106 6.38 13.95 10.73
CA PRO A 106 7.34 14.51 11.68
C PRO A 106 7.52 13.66 12.94
N CYS A 107 6.63 12.69 13.17
CA CYS A 107 6.71 11.79 14.31
C CYS A 107 7.30 10.42 13.93
N HIS A 108 7.91 10.30 12.76
CA HIS A 108 8.52 9.06 12.30
C HIS A 108 9.59 8.57 13.28
N THR A 109 9.52 7.26 13.59
CA THR A 109 10.57 6.53 14.34
C THR A 109 10.74 5.17 13.68
N PRO A 110 11.87 4.49 13.89
CA PRO A 110 12.02 3.12 13.40
C PRO A 110 10.92 2.18 13.91
N ALA A 111 10.46 2.36 15.15
CA ALA A 111 9.38 1.55 15.71
C ALA A 111 8.06 1.80 15.00
N LEU A 112 7.75 3.05 14.67
CA LEU A 112 6.54 3.39 13.91
C LEU A 112 6.60 2.81 12.49
N GLU A 113 7.76 2.92 11.85
CA GLU A 113 7.95 2.34 10.51
C GLU A 113 7.73 0.83 10.53
N GLN A 114 8.25 0.13 11.55
CA GLN A 114 8.06 -1.30 11.68
C GLN A 114 6.58 -1.66 11.79
N ARG A 115 5.82 -0.89 12.53
CA ARG A 115 4.36 -1.11 12.63
C ARG A 115 3.66 -0.90 11.29
N TRP A 116 4.07 0.11 10.54
CA TRP A 116 3.55 0.32 9.18
C TRP A 116 3.83 -0.91 8.31
N ARG A 117 5.06 -1.42 8.36
CA ARG A 117 5.43 -2.59 7.57
C ARG A 117 4.60 -3.81 7.94
N GLU A 118 4.41 -4.06 9.21
CA GLU A 118 3.61 -5.19 9.70
C GLU A 118 2.15 -5.07 9.24
N ALA A 119 1.57 -3.89 9.37
CA ALA A 119 0.18 -3.65 8.98
C ALA A 119 -0.02 -3.83 7.47
N MET A 120 0.88 -3.26 6.67
CA MET A 120 0.77 -3.35 5.21
C MET A 120 1.02 -4.77 4.72
N LEU A 121 1.94 -5.50 5.35
CA LEU A 121 2.26 -6.87 4.96
C LEU A 121 1.05 -7.79 5.11
N LYS A 122 0.17 -7.58 6.07
CA LYS A 122 -1.05 -8.38 6.19
C LYS A 122 -1.89 -8.29 4.91
N SER A 123 -2.10 -7.09 4.41
CA SER A 123 -2.85 -6.90 3.16
C SER A 123 -2.09 -7.45 1.96
N ILE A 124 -0.79 -7.21 1.90
CA ILE A 124 0.05 -7.67 0.79
C ILE A 124 0.04 -9.20 0.72
N GLU A 125 0.20 -9.87 1.86
CA GLU A 125 0.18 -11.34 1.91
C GLU A 125 -1.18 -11.89 1.45
N GLU A 126 -2.27 -11.26 1.86
CA GLU A 126 -3.60 -11.65 1.42
C GLU A 126 -3.77 -11.45 -0.09
N MET A 127 -3.29 -10.34 -0.63
CA MET A 127 -3.37 -10.06 -2.06
C MET A 127 -2.56 -11.07 -2.88
N ILE A 128 -1.36 -11.40 -2.41
CA ILE A 128 -0.51 -12.40 -3.08
C ILE A 128 -1.18 -13.78 -3.02
N ALA A 129 -1.71 -14.16 -1.87
CA ALA A 129 -2.35 -15.45 -1.68
C ALA A 129 -3.56 -15.63 -2.59
N VAL A 130 -4.42 -14.62 -2.69
CA VAL A 130 -5.62 -14.71 -3.52
C VAL A 130 -5.25 -14.76 -5.02
N GLY A 131 -4.21 -14.04 -5.43
CA GLY A 131 -3.71 -14.09 -6.81
C GLY A 131 -3.15 -15.45 -7.17
N ALA A 132 -2.39 -16.06 -6.26
CA ALA A 132 -1.85 -17.41 -6.45
C ALA A 132 -2.95 -18.46 -6.49
N SER A 133 -3.97 -18.31 -5.63
CA SER A 133 -5.12 -19.22 -5.59
C SER A 133 -5.88 -19.21 -6.93
N GLN A 134 -6.08 -18.03 -7.51
CA GLN A 134 -6.74 -17.91 -8.81
C GLN A 134 -5.96 -18.59 -9.94
N VAL A 135 -4.64 -18.49 -9.91
CA VAL A 135 -3.77 -19.16 -10.89
C VAL A 135 -3.90 -20.68 -10.74
N ALA A 136 -3.89 -21.18 -9.51
CA ALA A 136 -4.06 -22.62 -9.24
C ALA A 136 -5.43 -23.12 -9.70
N ASP A 137 -6.48 -22.35 -9.50
CA ASP A 137 -7.85 -22.71 -9.89
C ASP A 137 -8.04 -22.77 -11.41
N ARG A 138 -7.21 -22.05 -12.17
CA ARG A 138 -7.26 -22.07 -13.63
C ARG A 138 -6.60 -23.31 -14.26
N ASP A 139 -5.69 -23.90 -13.52
CA ASP A 139 -4.96 -25.09 -13.95
C ASP A 139 -5.78 -26.36 -13.70
#